data_9f8fb00d3b76d91b521b13301176b1bb
#
_entry.id   9f8fb00d3b76d91b521b13301176b1bb
#
_cell.length_a   1.000
_cell.length_b   1.000
_cell.length_c   1.000
_cell.angle_alpha   90.00
_cell.angle_beta   90.00
_cell.angle_gamma   90.00
#
_symmetry.space_group_name_H-M   'P 1'
#
loop_
_entity.id
_entity.type
_entity.pdbx_description
1 polymer ?
#
loop_
_entity_poly.entity_id
_entity_poly.type
_entity_poly.pdbx_seq_one_letter_code
_entity_poly.pdbx_strand_id
1 'polypeptide(L)'
;LIGELKITDNNEAIRAALNGVVGDYLEEKKNPLKITMQFRHLSKIITLNKKSLQSTLPEINGKILLMVHGSCMNDIQWTRKDHNHGLMIAKEFDKTPIYLNYNSGLHISTNGQNLNKLLEKLISHWPVNIEELVIVAHSMGGLVTRSAIHYGLQQQKTWTKHLKKIVFLGTPHHG
;
A
#
# COMPACT_ATOMS: atom_id res chain seq x y z
N LEU A 1 24.28 22.56 -1.74
CA LEU A 1 23.27 22.48 -2.82
C LEU A 1 23.21 21.02 -3.27
N ILE A 2 22.40 20.23 -2.60
CA ILE A 2 22.02 18.87 -3.04
C ILE A 2 20.84 19.10 -3.98
N GLY A 3 21.10 18.97 -5.29
CA GLY A 3 20.06 19.10 -6.29
C GLY A 3 18.94 18.13 -6.03
N GLU A 4 17.69 18.60 -6.18
CA GLU A 4 16.51 17.73 -6.23
C GLU A 4 16.72 16.68 -7.32
N LEU A 5 16.99 15.46 -6.91
CA LEU A 5 16.98 14.29 -7.80
C LEU A 5 15.57 14.19 -8.38
N LYS A 6 15.41 14.49 -9.66
CA LYS A 6 14.16 14.20 -10.37
C LYS A 6 13.89 12.70 -10.21
N ILE A 7 12.87 12.38 -9.42
CA ILE A 7 12.45 11.00 -9.19
C ILE A 7 11.84 10.52 -10.52
N THR A 8 12.59 9.69 -11.24
CA THR A 8 12.11 8.97 -12.42
C THR A 8 11.60 7.60 -11.99
N ASP A 9 10.74 6.96 -12.78
CA ASP A 9 10.23 5.61 -12.49
C ASP A 9 11.37 4.60 -12.28
N ASN A 10 12.48 4.75 -13.00
CA ASN A 10 13.67 3.93 -12.82
C ASN A 10 14.33 4.13 -11.44
N ASN A 11 14.39 5.37 -10.94
CA ASN A 11 14.94 5.67 -9.61
C ASN A 11 14.07 5.11 -8.50
N GLU A 12 12.73 5.14 -8.66
CA GLU A 12 11.79 4.53 -7.71
C GLU A 12 11.92 2.99 -7.70
N ALA A 13 12.11 2.36 -8.87
CA ALA A 13 12.32 0.92 -8.96
C ALA A 13 13.65 0.49 -8.30
N ILE A 14 14.73 1.23 -8.53
CA ILE A 14 16.03 1.00 -7.89
C ILE A 14 15.91 1.18 -6.37
N ARG A 15 15.22 2.23 -5.91
CA ARG A 15 14.97 2.47 -4.49
C ARG A 15 14.16 1.35 -3.85
N ALA A 16 13.14 0.83 -4.53
CA ALA A 16 12.35 -0.30 -4.06
C ALA A 16 13.16 -1.59 -3.95
N ALA A 17 14.01 -1.87 -4.95
CA ALA A 17 14.91 -3.02 -4.93
C ALA A 17 15.93 -2.90 -3.78
N LEU A 18 16.54 -1.73 -3.58
CA LEU A 18 17.47 -1.47 -2.49
C LEU A 18 16.79 -1.67 -1.11
N ASN A 19 15.57 -1.13 -0.93
CA ASN A 19 14.80 -1.33 0.29
C ASN A 19 14.42 -2.81 0.50
N GLY A 20 14.18 -3.56 -0.57
CA GLY A 20 13.88 -5.00 -0.47
C GLY A 20 15.05 -5.84 0.05
N VAL A 21 16.29 -5.41 -0.19
CA VAL A 21 17.51 -6.15 0.17
C VAL A 21 18.12 -5.67 1.50
N VAL A 22 18.17 -4.35 1.72
CA VAL A 22 18.84 -3.74 2.88
C VAL A 22 17.93 -2.78 3.64
N GLY A 23 16.62 -2.97 3.55
CA GLY A 23 15.63 -2.04 4.09
C GLY A 23 15.65 -1.89 5.61
N ASP A 24 15.96 -2.94 6.34
CA ASP A 24 16.18 -2.94 7.78
C ASP A 24 17.39 -2.07 8.17
N TYR A 25 18.51 -2.21 7.47
CA TYR A 25 19.69 -1.35 7.65
C TYR A 25 19.39 0.11 7.33
N LEU A 26 18.65 0.39 6.23
CA LEU A 26 18.25 1.75 5.88
C LEU A 26 17.34 2.38 6.94
N GLU A 27 16.46 1.58 7.55
CA GLU A 27 15.59 2.03 8.63
C GLU A 27 16.40 2.33 9.90
N GLU A 28 17.28 1.41 10.32
CA GLU A 28 18.15 1.56 11.51
C GLU A 28 19.02 2.82 11.42
N LYS A 29 19.66 3.05 10.26
CA LYS A 29 20.51 4.21 10.02
C LYS A 29 19.76 5.49 9.68
N LYS A 30 18.44 5.49 9.69
CA LYS A 30 17.59 6.62 9.28
C LYS A 30 17.99 7.19 7.92
N ASN A 31 18.38 6.31 6.99
CA ASN A 31 18.90 6.69 5.67
C ASN A 31 17.79 7.38 4.85
N PRO A 32 18.09 8.48 4.12
CA PRO A 32 17.11 9.15 3.26
C PRO A 32 16.50 8.28 2.17
N LEU A 33 17.16 7.17 1.77
CA LEU A 33 16.66 6.24 0.79
C LEU A 33 15.60 5.27 1.34
N LYS A 34 15.39 5.22 2.66
CA LYS A 34 14.35 4.37 3.24
C LYS A 34 12.97 4.74 2.69
N ILE A 35 12.12 3.74 2.49
CA ILE A 35 10.73 3.94 2.08
C ILE A 35 9.86 3.92 3.34
N THR A 36 9.19 5.02 3.61
CA THR A 36 8.16 5.09 4.66
C THR A 36 6.85 4.54 4.08
N MET A 37 6.19 3.68 4.85
CA MET A 37 4.89 3.12 4.44
C MET A 37 3.84 4.20 4.27
N GLN A 38 3.21 4.24 3.10
CA GLN A 38 2.20 5.24 2.73
C GLN A 38 1.28 4.72 1.64
N PHE A 39 0.10 5.30 1.54
CA PHE A 39 -0.76 5.09 0.38
C PHE A 39 -0.41 6.07 -0.73
N ARG A 40 -0.53 5.59 -1.96
CA ARG A 40 -0.35 6.36 -3.19
C ARG A 40 -1.51 6.12 -4.16
N HIS A 41 -1.71 7.06 -5.07
CA HIS A 41 -2.54 6.90 -6.25
C HIS A 41 -1.78 7.44 -7.45
N LEU A 42 -1.52 6.59 -8.45
CA LEU A 42 -0.73 6.93 -9.64
C LEU A 42 0.58 7.68 -9.26
N SER A 43 1.37 7.08 -8.37
CA SER A 43 2.65 7.59 -7.85
C SER A 43 2.54 8.84 -6.96
N LYS A 44 1.36 9.45 -6.80
CA LYS A 44 1.15 10.58 -5.90
C LYS A 44 0.86 10.09 -4.48
N ILE A 45 1.55 10.68 -3.50
CA ILE A 45 1.33 10.37 -2.08
C ILE A 45 -0.04 10.88 -1.66
N ILE A 46 -0.79 10.03 -0.96
CA ILE A 46 -2.08 10.38 -0.36
C ILE A 46 -1.84 10.78 1.09
N THR A 47 -2.06 12.05 1.41
CA THR A 47 -2.10 12.48 2.81
C THR A 47 -3.45 12.11 3.41
N LEU A 48 -3.45 11.39 4.54
CA LEU A 48 -4.67 10.89 5.16
C LEU A 48 -5.40 11.98 5.94
N ASN A 49 -6.11 12.83 5.21
CA ASN A 49 -7.15 13.75 5.66
C ASN A 49 -8.21 13.89 4.56
N LYS A 50 -9.42 14.24 4.92
CA LYS A 50 -10.56 14.30 3.99
C LYS A 50 -10.30 15.15 2.75
N LYS A 51 -9.71 16.35 2.93
CA LYS A 51 -9.42 17.29 1.84
C LYS A 51 -8.42 16.72 0.83
N SER A 52 -7.32 16.13 1.32
CA SER A 52 -6.30 15.54 0.45
C SER A 52 -6.82 14.29 -0.27
N LEU A 53 -7.59 13.44 0.40
CA LEU A 53 -8.24 12.30 -0.23
C LEU A 53 -9.11 12.75 -1.40
N GLN A 54 -9.98 13.74 -1.19
CA GLN A 54 -10.87 14.27 -2.23
C GLN A 54 -10.13 14.94 -3.39
N SER A 55 -8.98 15.56 -3.15
CA SER A 55 -8.20 16.21 -4.20
C SER A 55 -7.30 15.27 -4.99
N THR A 56 -6.90 14.14 -4.39
CA THR A 56 -5.94 13.20 -4.99
C THR A 56 -6.62 12.03 -5.69
N LEU A 57 -7.75 11.57 -5.15
CA LEU A 57 -8.48 10.42 -5.67
C LEU A 57 -9.63 10.88 -6.56
N PRO A 58 -9.71 10.43 -7.82
CA PRO A 58 -10.89 10.64 -8.64
C PRO A 58 -12.03 9.73 -8.13
N GLU A 59 -13.25 10.21 -8.23
CA GLU A 59 -14.47 9.40 -8.04
C GLU A 59 -14.48 8.56 -6.76
N ILE A 60 -14.26 9.21 -5.60
CA ILE A 60 -14.30 8.52 -4.30
C ILE A 60 -15.70 8.00 -4.03
N ASN A 61 -15.79 6.68 -3.75
CA ASN A 61 -16.99 6.02 -3.26
C ASN A 61 -16.72 5.20 -1.99
N GLY A 62 -17.72 4.48 -1.50
CA GLY A 62 -17.64 3.65 -0.29
C GLY A 62 -16.89 2.34 -0.47
N LYS A 63 -16.47 1.99 -1.71
CA LYS A 63 -15.84 0.71 -2.03
C LYS A 63 -14.36 0.91 -2.32
N ILE A 64 -13.50 0.54 -1.38
CA ILE A 64 -12.06 0.76 -1.46
C ILE A 64 -11.37 -0.48 -2.02
N LEU A 65 -10.49 -0.29 -3.01
CA LEU A 65 -9.58 -1.32 -3.52
C LEU A 65 -8.14 -0.98 -3.13
N LEU A 66 -7.54 -1.79 -2.27
CA LEU A 66 -6.13 -1.65 -1.90
C LEU A 66 -5.26 -2.65 -2.67
N MET A 67 -4.26 -2.14 -3.38
CA MET A 67 -3.24 -2.92 -4.07
C MET A 67 -1.96 -2.98 -3.23
N VAL A 68 -1.48 -4.19 -2.87
CA VAL A 68 -0.30 -4.42 -2.03
C VAL A 68 0.76 -5.18 -2.82
N HIS A 69 1.90 -4.54 -3.08
CA HIS A 69 2.99 -5.12 -3.88
C HIS A 69 3.82 -6.17 -3.11
N GLY A 70 4.66 -6.91 -3.83
CA GLY A 70 5.57 -7.92 -3.30
C GLY A 70 6.94 -7.36 -2.87
N SER A 71 7.88 -8.28 -2.59
CA SER A 71 9.26 -7.95 -2.25
C SER A 71 9.98 -7.26 -3.39
N CYS A 72 10.83 -6.28 -3.09
CA CYS A 72 11.63 -5.51 -4.06
C CYS A 72 10.80 -4.74 -5.11
N MET A 73 9.50 -4.56 -4.86
CA MET A 73 8.55 -3.88 -5.74
C MET A 73 8.07 -2.56 -5.13
N ASN A 74 7.31 -1.81 -5.93
CA ASN A 74 6.60 -0.59 -5.52
C ASN A 74 5.20 -0.51 -6.18
N ASP A 75 4.49 0.57 -5.89
CA ASP A 75 3.15 0.83 -6.44
C ASP A 75 3.12 1.02 -7.98
N ILE A 76 4.22 1.48 -8.60
CA ILE A 76 4.30 1.72 -10.05
C ILE A 76 4.22 0.41 -10.84
N GLN A 77 4.75 -0.68 -10.28
CA GLN A 77 4.81 -1.98 -10.96
C GLN A 77 3.45 -2.68 -11.13
N TRP A 78 2.38 -2.12 -10.59
CA TRP A 78 1.01 -2.49 -10.95
C TRP A 78 0.63 -2.00 -12.36
N THR A 79 1.46 -1.16 -12.97
CA THR A 79 1.34 -0.74 -14.36
C THR A 79 2.34 -1.52 -15.23
N ARG A 80 1.84 -2.17 -16.29
CA ARG A 80 2.66 -2.88 -17.27
C ARG A 80 2.15 -2.59 -18.67
N LYS A 81 3.01 -2.12 -19.56
CA LYS A 81 2.66 -1.79 -20.96
C LYS A 81 1.41 -0.89 -21.02
N ASP A 82 1.44 0.23 -20.31
CA ASP A 82 0.35 1.22 -20.21
C ASP A 82 -0.98 0.70 -19.63
N HIS A 83 -0.96 -0.50 -19.06
CA HIS A 83 -2.09 -1.14 -18.44
C HIS A 83 -1.91 -1.22 -16.92
N ASN A 84 -2.72 -0.46 -16.17
CA ASN A 84 -2.71 -0.51 -14.70
C ASN A 84 -3.77 -1.46 -14.18
N HIS A 85 -3.30 -2.55 -13.53
CA HIS A 85 -4.19 -3.60 -13.03
C HIS A 85 -5.17 -3.10 -11.97
N GLY A 86 -4.74 -2.23 -11.07
CA GLY A 86 -5.61 -1.67 -10.02
C GLY A 86 -6.70 -0.78 -10.60
N LEU A 87 -6.39 0.07 -11.58
CA LEU A 87 -7.38 0.91 -12.26
C LEU A 87 -8.41 0.06 -13.04
N MET A 88 -7.97 -1.02 -13.68
CA MET A 88 -8.87 -1.91 -14.43
C MET A 88 -9.86 -2.61 -13.50
N ILE A 89 -9.36 -3.20 -12.41
CA ILE A 89 -10.21 -3.84 -11.41
C ILE A 89 -11.16 -2.81 -10.78
N ALA A 90 -10.66 -1.63 -10.46
CA ALA A 90 -11.46 -0.56 -9.87
C ALA A 90 -12.60 -0.14 -10.79
N LYS A 91 -12.33 0.03 -12.08
CA LYS A 91 -13.34 0.39 -13.08
C LYS A 91 -14.39 -0.70 -13.23
N GLU A 92 -13.98 -1.98 -13.31
CA GLU A 92 -14.90 -3.11 -13.51
C GLU A 92 -15.84 -3.31 -12.31
N PHE A 93 -15.34 -3.08 -11.09
CA PHE A 93 -16.09 -3.33 -9.86
C PHE A 93 -16.52 -2.05 -9.12
N ASP A 94 -16.50 -0.90 -9.78
CA ASP A 94 -16.89 0.40 -9.23
C ASP A 94 -16.23 0.66 -7.87
N LYS A 95 -14.88 0.69 -7.83
CA LYS A 95 -14.10 0.88 -6.59
C LYS A 95 -13.13 2.05 -6.70
N THR A 96 -12.78 2.64 -5.57
CA THR A 96 -11.71 3.63 -5.48
C THR A 96 -10.37 2.94 -5.26
N PRO A 97 -9.42 2.97 -6.23
CA PRO A 97 -8.14 2.28 -6.12
C PRO A 97 -7.13 3.11 -5.35
N ILE A 98 -6.46 2.48 -4.40
CA ILE A 98 -5.28 3.00 -3.70
C ILE A 98 -4.17 1.94 -3.70
N TYR A 99 -2.93 2.39 -3.60
CA TYR A 99 -1.76 1.53 -3.69
C TYR A 99 -0.90 1.70 -2.45
N LEU A 100 -0.48 0.59 -1.86
CA LEU A 100 0.50 0.62 -0.77
C LEU A 100 1.90 0.74 -1.36
N ASN A 101 2.70 1.69 -0.87
CA ASN A 101 4.14 1.73 -1.07
C ASN A 101 4.82 1.58 0.29
N TYR A 102 5.73 0.60 0.42
CA TYR A 102 6.35 0.28 1.71
C TYR A 102 7.75 -0.32 1.55
N ASN A 103 8.54 -0.28 2.62
CA ASN A 103 9.84 -0.91 2.71
C ASN A 103 9.68 -2.43 2.85
N SER A 104 9.88 -3.16 1.77
CA SER A 104 9.70 -4.61 1.75
C SER A 104 10.84 -5.39 2.41
N GLY A 105 11.94 -4.74 2.81
CA GLY A 105 13.04 -5.36 3.56
C GLY A 105 12.82 -5.40 5.06
N LEU A 106 11.78 -4.77 5.60
CA LEU A 106 11.44 -4.91 7.01
C LEU A 106 10.76 -6.25 7.29
N HIS A 107 10.84 -6.72 8.53
CA HIS A 107 10.11 -7.90 8.97
C HIS A 107 8.62 -7.81 8.62
N ILE A 108 8.04 -8.95 8.22
CA ILE A 108 6.61 -9.04 7.86
C ILE A 108 5.73 -8.57 9.02
N SER A 109 6.08 -8.90 10.27
CA SER A 109 5.35 -8.44 11.46
C SER A 109 5.40 -6.93 11.64
N THR A 110 6.55 -6.29 11.40
CA THR A 110 6.73 -4.84 11.46
C THR A 110 5.89 -4.16 10.39
N ASN A 111 5.97 -4.64 9.14
CA ASN A 111 5.16 -4.14 8.05
C ASN A 111 3.66 -4.36 8.30
N GLY A 112 3.28 -5.51 8.85
CA GLY A 112 1.89 -5.79 9.22
C GLY A 112 1.34 -4.84 10.29
N GLN A 113 2.11 -4.56 11.34
CA GLN A 113 1.70 -3.58 12.37
C GLN A 113 1.57 -2.15 11.79
N ASN A 114 2.51 -1.76 10.90
CA ASN A 114 2.45 -0.46 10.25
C ASN A 114 1.24 -0.34 9.32
N LEU A 115 0.95 -1.38 8.53
CA LEU A 115 -0.23 -1.41 7.66
C LEU A 115 -1.52 -1.39 8.48
N ASN A 116 -1.60 -2.13 9.59
CA ASN A 116 -2.74 -2.10 10.50
C ASN A 116 -3.05 -0.67 11.00
N LYS A 117 -2.02 0.05 11.46
CA LYS A 117 -2.16 1.45 11.90
C LYS A 117 -2.57 2.38 10.75
N LEU A 118 -1.98 2.18 9.58
CA LEU A 118 -2.23 3.01 8.40
C LEU A 118 -3.65 2.80 7.86
N LEU A 119 -4.16 1.55 7.85
CA LEU A 119 -5.54 1.23 7.48
C LEU A 119 -6.55 1.86 8.44
N GLU A 120 -6.33 1.78 9.75
CA GLU A 120 -7.21 2.43 10.73
C GLU A 120 -7.29 3.94 10.48
N LYS A 121 -6.14 4.57 10.21
CA LYS A 121 -6.11 5.99 9.88
C LYS A 121 -6.82 6.30 8.56
N LEU A 122 -6.68 5.44 7.53
CA LEU A 122 -7.39 5.59 6.26
C LEU A 122 -8.91 5.60 6.48
N ILE A 123 -9.43 4.57 7.16
CA ILE A 123 -10.86 4.41 7.41
C ILE A 123 -11.43 5.60 8.19
N SER A 124 -10.72 6.08 9.22
CA SER A 124 -11.16 7.22 10.04
C SER A 124 -11.22 8.56 9.28
N HIS A 125 -10.49 8.68 8.17
CA HIS A 125 -10.44 9.91 7.35
C HIS A 125 -11.12 9.76 5.99
N TRP A 126 -11.68 8.58 5.67
CA TRP A 126 -12.37 8.38 4.40
C TRP A 126 -13.55 9.35 4.28
N PRO A 127 -13.70 10.08 3.16
CA PRO A 127 -14.63 11.21 3.12
C PRO A 127 -16.11 10.82 3.01
N VAL A 128 -16.41 9.57 2.62
CA VAL A 128 -17.78 9.04 2.47
C VAL A 128 -17.98 7.79 3.33
N ASN A 129 -19.22 7.34 3.47
CA ASN A 129 -19.51 6.09 4.19
C ASN A 129 -18.83 4.91 3.51
N ILE A 130 -18.13 4.07 4.28
CA ILE A 130 -17.39 2.92 3.76
C ILE A 130 -18.30 1.69 3.75
N GLU A 131 -18.49 1.13 2.57
CA GLU A 131 -19.26 -0.08 2.33
C GLU A 131 -18.38 -1.33 2.41
N GLU A 132 -17.22 -1.27 1.75
CA GLU A 132 -16.28 -2.38 1.70
C GLU A 132 -14.82 -1.95 1.48
N LEU A 133 -13.91 -2.75 2.02
CA LEU A 133 -12.50 -2.77 1.70
C LEU A 133 -12.16 -4.12 1.05
N VAL A 134 -11.59 -4.06 -0.15
CA VAL A 134 -11.03 -5.23 -0.85
C VAL A 134 -9.52 -5.05 -0.97
N ILE A 135 -8.76 -6.09 -0.68
CA ILE A 135 -7.29 -6.07 -0.77
C ILE A 135 -6.85 -7.07 -1.83
N VAL A 136 -6.05 -6.61 -2.78
CA VAL A 136 -5.33 -7.48 -3.74
C VAL A 136 -3.86 -7.42 -3.38
N ALA A 137 -3.29 -8.55 -3.00
CA ALA A 137 -1.94 -8.64 -2.46
C ALA A 137 -1.09 -9.63 -3.26
N HIS A 138 0.06 -9.16 -3.76
CA HIS A 138 0.99 -9.95 -4.55
C HIS A 138 2.15 -10.47 -3.69
N SER A 139 2.50 -11.76 -3.84
CA SER A 139 3.70 -12.37 -3.25
C SER A 139 3.79 -12.10 -1.74
N MET A 140 4.92 -11.57 -1.25
CA MET A 140 5.14 -11.19 0.15
C MET A 140 4.10 -10.18 0.68
N GLY A 141 3.51 -9.34 -0.19
CA GLY A 141 2.43 -8.43 0.21
C GLY A 141 1.23 -9.14 0.82
N GLY A 142 0.98 -10.40 0.44
CA GLY A 142 -0.05 -11.22 1.07
C GLY A 142 0.29 -11.61 2.51
N LEU A 143 1.57 -11.86 2.82
CA LEU A 143 2.02 -12.14 4.19
C LEU A 143 1.91 -10.90 5.06
N VAL A 144 2.28 -9.73 4.53
CA VAL A 144 2.10 -8.43 5.20
C VAL A 144 0.63 -8.15 5.48
N THR A 145 -0.25 -8.41 4.51
CA THR A 145 -1.71 -8.27 4.66
C THR A 145 -2.25 -9.20 5.75
N ARG A 146 -1.87 -10.47 5.76
CA ARG A 146 -2.26 -11.43 6.82
C ARG A 146 -1.81 -10.98 8.20
N SER A 147 -0.56 -10.49 8.30
CA SER A 147 -0.01 -9.95 9.54
C SER A 147 -0.79 -8.71 10.01
N ALA A 148 -1.16 -7.80 9.09
CA ALA A 148 -1.98 -6.64 9.43
C ALA A 148 -3.37 -7.04 9.96
N ILE A 149 -4.02 -8.03 9.34
CA ILE A 149 -5.31 -8.57 9.79
C ILE A 149 -5.19 -9.17 11.20
N HIS A 150 -4.16 -9.97 11.44
CA HIS A 150 -3.92 -10.55 12.77
C HIS A 150 -3.87 -9.46 13.85
N TYR A 151 -3.04 -8.42 13.67
CA TYR A 151 -2.95 -7.31 14.62
C TYR A 151 -4.24 -6.48 14.67
N GLY A 152 -4.91 -6.30 13.53
CA GLY A 152 -6.18 -5.57 13.46
C GLY A 152 -7.28 -6.23 14.28
N LEU A 153 -7.43 -7.55 14.16
CA LEU A 153 -8.40 -8.33 14.93
C LEU A 153 -8.04 -8.35 16.41
N GLN A 154 -6.78 -8.60 16.74
CA GLN A 154 -6.30 -8.62 18.12
C GLN A 154 -6.54 -7.27 18.83
N GLN A 155 -6.38 -6.16 18.11
CA GLN A 155 -6.56 -4.80 18.62
C GLN A 155 -7.97 -4.25 18.40
N GLN A 156 -8.89 -5.04 17.89
CA GLN A 156 -10.29 -4.67 17.59
C GLN A 156 -10.41 -3.41 16.71
N LYS A 157 -9.51 -3.29 15.70
CA LYS A 157 -9.48 -2.14 14.79
C LYS A 157 -10.71 -2.08 13.90
N THR A 158 -11.20 -0.86 13.67
CA THR A 158 -12.44 -0.62 12.91
C THR A 158 -12.33 -1.05 11.45
N TRP A 159 -11.16 -0.89 10.84
CA TRP A 159 -10.95 -1.24 9.44
C TRP A 159 -11.24 -2.71 9.13
N THR A 160 -11.05 -3.62 10.09
CA THR A 160 -11.30 -5.06 9.91
C THR A 160 -12.77 -5.38 9.65
N LYS A 161 -13.69 -4.54 10.14
CA LYS A 161 -15.15 -4.69 9.92
C LYS A 161 -15.55 -4.40 8.47
N HIS A 162 -14.78 -3.55 7.79
CA HIS A 162 -15.00 -3.19 6.39
C HIS A 162 -14.32 -4.14 5.40
N LEU A 163 -13.38 -4.98 5.88
CA LEU A 163 -12.68 -5.94 5.03
C LEU A 163 -13.64 -7.06 4.57
N LYS A 164 -13.96 -7.10 3.28
CA LYS A 164 -14.89 -8.09 2.69
C LYS A 164 -14.19 -9.17 1.90
N LYS A 165 -13.08 -8.85 1.25
CA LYS A 165 -12.38 -9.80 0.38
C LYS A 165 -10.88 -9.53 0.35
N ILE A 166 -10.11 -10.61 0.25
CA ILE A 166 -8.68 -10.57 -0.03
C ILE A 166 -8.41 -11.50 -1.20
N VAL A 167 -7.66 -11.01 -2.18
CA VAL A 167 -7.17 -11.79 -3.31
C VAL A 167 -5.66 -11.91 -3.16
N PHE A 168 -5.16 -13.13 -3.03
CA PHE A 168 -3.74 -13.44 -2.95
C PHE A 168 -3.22 -13.89 -4.31
N LEU A 169 -2.22 -13.19 -4.83
CA LEU A 169 -1.56 -13.49 -6.09
C LEU A 169 -0.15 -14.02 -5.80
N GLY A 170 0.04 -15.34 -5.87
CA GLY A 170 1.34 -15.98 -5.66
C GLY A 170 1.94 -15.78 -4.26
N THR A 171 1.12 -15.66 -3.24
CA THR A 171 1.59 -15.49 -1.85
C THR A 171 2.15 -16.80 -1.30
N PRO A 172 3.40 -16.82 -0.77
CA PRO A 172 4.03 -18.02 -0.22
C PRO A 172 3.50 -18.31 1.21
N HIS A 173 2.31 -18.86 1.32
CA HIS A 173 1.65 -19.07 2.62
C HIS A 173 2.36 -20.09 3.53
N HIS A 174 3.22 -20.92 2.98
CA HIS A 174 3.94 -21.96 3.68
C HIS A 174 5.46 -21.72 3.77
N GLY A 175 5.94 -20.56 3.32
CA GLY A 175 7.37 -20.23 3.27
C GLY A 175 8.00 -20.48 1.92
#